data_83772036501b613d1f373a36412d8f55
#
_entry.id   83772036501b613d1f373a36412d8f55
#
_cell.length_a   1.000
_cell.length_b   1.000
_cell.length_c   1.000
_cell.angle_alpha   90.00
_cell.angle_beta   90.00
_cell.angle_gamma   90.00
#
_symmetry.space_group_name_H-M   'P 1'
#
loop_
_entity.id
_entity.type
_entity.pdbx_description
1 polymer ?
#
loop_
_entity_poly.entity_id
_entity_poly.type
_entity_poly.pdbx_seq_one_letter_code
_entity_poly.pdbx_strand_id
1 'polypeptide(L)'
;MIKLFVTDIDGCLAEPYTAYDLDGLATLRRYAHDAGPPTAPAATPAVSICSGRSYPYVEAMTQALDLRVPVLFEAGGGRFDPQAAQTTWNPALTDALEAEVEEVRHWFATECIPDTTLSLDHAKRTQAGVVSPDPNVIADVRPRTEQFVANNVPDLRVFSTSVSIDVVPPGITKRSGLQWLTDHLDVSMAEVAYIGDTGSDRAALRAVGTSFAPANADAAVRDAVDHVTTSAVLEGTLEAYRHCLDVNAA
;
A
#
# COMPACT_ATOMS: atom_id res chain seq x y z
N MET A 1 13.75 19.28 -2.27
CA MET A 1 14.55 18.04 -2.37
C MET A 1 13.70 16.89 -1.88
N ILE A 2 13.61 15.80 -2.64
CA ILE A 2 12.85 14.59 -2.30
C ILE A 2 13.78 13.68 -1.50
N LYS A 3 13.39 13.35 -0.28
CA LYS A 3 14.18 12.50 0.63
C LYS A 3 13.71 11.05 0.68
N LEU A 4 12.41 10.84 0.46
CA LEU A 4 11.78 9.53 0.54
C LEU A 4 10.90 9.31 -0.69
N PHE A 5 11.11 8.21 -1.40
CA PHE A 5 10.24 7.72 -2.45
C PHE A 5 9.47 6.51 -1.93
N VAL A 6 8.14 6.58 -1.96
CA VAL A 6 7.27 5.51 -1.49
C VAL A 6 6.44 4.97 -2.65
N THR A 7 6.35 3.66 -2.78
CA THR A 7 5.58 3.00 -3.83
C THR A 7 4.51 2.07 -3.25
N ASP A 8 3.35 1.97 -3.90
CA ASP A 8 2.49 0.79 -3.73
C ASP A 8 3.13 -0.42 -4.40
N ILE A 9 2.57 -1.60 -4.20
CA ILE A 9 3.00 -2.86 -4.83
C ILE A 9 2.09 -3.18 -6.03
N ASP A 10 0.81 -3.43 -5.76
CA ASP A 10 -0.14 -3.81 -6.81
C ASP A 10 -0.36 -2.63 -7.77
N GLY A 11 -0.22 -2.89 -9.06
CA GLY A 11 -0.30 -1.86 -10.11
C GLY A 11 0.89 -0.91 -10.20
N CYS A 12 1.85 -0.96 -9.25
CA CYS A 12 3.05 -0.11 -9.22
C CYS A 12 4.36 -0.90 -9.33
N LEU A 13 4.53 -1.99 -8.59
CA LEU A 13 5.70 -2.88 -8.69
C LEU A 13 5.38 -4.16 -9.47
N ALA A 14 4.14 -4.63 -9.40
CA ALA A 14 3.64 -5.78 -10.15
C ALA A 14 2.12 -5.69 -10.28
N GLU A 15 1.57 -6.31 -11.32
CA GLU A 15 0.15 -6.60 -11.38
C GLU A 15 -0.19 -7.73 -10.40
N PRO A 16 -1.37 -7.70 -9.77
CA PRO A 16 -1.79 -8.76 -8.85
C PRO A 16 -1.73 -10.13 -9.51
N TYR A 17 -1.14 -11.12 -8.81
CA TYR A 17 -1.07 -12.53 -9.22
C TYR A 17 -0.36 -12.80 -10.55
N THR A 18 0.46 -11.86 -11.04
CA THR A 18 1.31 -12.05 -12.23
C THR A 18 2.77 -12.29 -11.84
N ALA A 19 3.58 -12.75 -12.80
CA ALA A 19 5.02 -12.88 -12.59
C ALA A 19 5.68 -11.52 -12.46
N TYR A 20 6.67 -11.42 -11.57
CA TYR A 20 7.46 -10.20 -11.40
C TYR A 20 8.39 -9.97 -12.60
N ASP A 21 8.56 -8.70 -12.98
CA ASP A 21 9.70 -8.24 -13.79
C ASP A 21 10.94 -8.18 -12.90
N LEU A 22 11.73 -9.25 -12.90
CA LEU A 22 12.91 -9.38 -12.04
C LEU A 22 14.04 -8.40 -12.44
N ASP A 23 14.15 -8.03 -13.71
CA ASP A 23 15.17 -7.08 -14.20
C ASP A 23 14.83 -5.65 -13.76
N GLY A 24 13.56 -5.28 -13.84
CA GLY A 24 13.08 -4.01 -13.31
C GLY A 24 13.25 -3.92 -11.79
N LEU A 25 12.85 -4.98 -11.03
CA LEU A 25 13.08 -5.05 -9.58
C LEU A 25 14.57 -4.96 -9.23
N ALA A 26 15.45 -5.63 -9.99
CA ALA A 26 16.90 -5.51 -9.78
C ALA A 26 17.42 -4.07 -10.01
N THR A 27 16.75 -3.32 -10.90
CA THR A 27 17.08 -1.90 -11.13
C THR A 27 16.64 -1.04 -9.94
N LEU A 28 15.40 -1.21 -9.45
CA LEU A 28 14.90 -0.50 -8.26
C LEU A 28 15.74 -0.83 -7.02
N ARG A 29 16.13 -2.10 -6.87
CA ARG A 29 17.03 -2.55 -5.80
C ARG A 29 18.37 -1.81 -5.80
N ARG A 30 18.98 -1.57 -6.99
CA ARG A 30 20.22 -0.76 -7.08
C ARG A 30 19.99 0.65 -6.55
N TYR A 31 18.91 1.29 -6.97
CA TYR A 31 18.55 2.62 -6.44
C TYR A 31 18.36 2.62 -4.93
N ALA A 32 17.63 1.64 -4.39
CA ALA A 32 17.43 1.51 -2.94
C ALA A 32 18.74 1.27 -2.17
N HIS A 33 19.65 0.48 -2.76
CA HIS A 33 20.98 0.22 -2.17
C HIS A 33 21.86 1.47 -2.14
N ASP A 34 21.82 2.28 -3.19
CA ASP A 34 22.64 3.49 -3.35
C ASP A 34 22.07 4.69 -2.56
N ALA A 35 20.83 4.57 -2.06
CA ALA A 35 20.18 5.61 -1.28
C ALA A 35 20.80 5.76 0.11
N GLY A 36 20.98 7.01 0.53
CA GLY A 36 21.34 7.34 1.90
C GLY A 36 20.14 7.29 2.86
N PRO A 37 20.37 7.50 4.16
CA PRO A 37 19.27 7.67 5.10
C PRO A 37 18.46 8.94 4.76
N PRO A 38 17.12 8.92 4.89
CA PRO A 38 16.27 10.04 4.48
C PRO A 38 16.46 11.31 5.31
N THR A 39 17.17 11.22 6.43
CA THR A 39 17.55 12.38 7.28
C THR A 39 18.77 13.13 6.76
N ALA A 40 19.57 12.53 5.86
CA ALA A 40 20.74 13.18 5.28
C ALA A 40 20.37 13.85 3.93
N PRO A 41 21.03 14.98 3.57
CA PRO A 41 20.90 15.53 2.23
C PRO A 41 21.56 14.55 1.26
N ALA A 42 20.76 13.80 0.53
CA ALA A 42 21.22 12.84 -0.46
C ALA A 42 20.55 13.13 -1.80
N ALA A 43 21.33 13.04 -2.89
CA ALA A 43 20.78 13.15 -4.24
C ALA A 43 19.82 11.98 -4.57
N THR A 44 20.00 10.85 -3.90
CA THR A 44 19.23 9.62 -4.13
C THR A 44 18.23 9.42 -2.99
N PRO A 45 16.91 9.55 -3.25
CA PRO A 45 15.87 9.33 -2.24
C PRO A 45 15.88 7.90 -1.70
N ALA A 46 15.66 7.73 -0.39
CA ALA A 46 15.43 6.40 0.17
C ALA A 46 14.13 5.80 -0.40
N VAL A 47 14.10 4.48 -0.58
CA VAL A 47 12.92 3.78 -1.12
C VAL A 47 12.18 3.06 0.00
N SER A 48 10.85 3.24 0.05
CA SER A 48 9.95 2.56 0.97
C SER A 48 8.71 2.03 0.23
N ILE A 49 7.92 1.21 0.90
CA ILE A 49 6.66 0.63 0.41
C ILE A 49 5.51 1.08 1.30
N CYS A 50 4.34 1.32 0.69
CA CYS A 50 3.07 1.48 1.39
C CYS A 50 1.98 0.70 0.65
N SER A 51 1.68 -0.51 1.10
CA SER A 51 0.75 -1.41 0.41
C SER A 51 -0.38 -1.91 1.29
N GLY A 52 -1.51 -2.27 0.67
CA GLY A 52 -2.60 -3.00 1.31
C GLY A 52 -2.30 -4.48 1.59
N ARG A 53 -1.20 -5.00 1.04
CA ARG A 53 -0.75 -6.39 1.26
C ARG A 53 -0.37 -6.62 2.72
N SER A 54 -0.49 -7.89 3.14
CA SER A 54 -0.14 -8.35 4.49
C SER A 54 1.37 -8.31 4.76
N TYR A 55 1.75 -8.34 6.05
CA TYR A 55 3.13 -8.29 6.51
C TYR A 55 4.06 -9.28 5.80
N PRO A 56 3.77 -10.59 5.69
CA PRO A 56 4.70 -11.54 5.08
C PRO A 56 5.02 -11.24 3.61
N TYR A 57 4.04 -10.69 2.89
CA TYR A 57 4.23 -10.31 1.49
C TYR A 57 5.13 -9.08 1.37
N VAL A 58 4.86 -8.04 2.18
CA VAL A 58 5.64 -6.80 2.18
C VAL A 58 7.06 -7.03 2.72
N GLU A 59 7.22 -7.90 3.72
CA GLU A 59 8.52 -8.30 4.26
C GLU A 59 9.38 -8.98 3.18
N ALA A 60 8.82 -9.94 2.45
CA ALA A 60 9.53 -10.62 1.36
C ALA A 60 9.95 -9.63 0.25
N MET A 61 9.07 -8.68 -0.11
CA MET A 61 9.40 -7.64 -1.09
C MET A 61 10.49 -6.69 -0.57
N THR A 62 10.45 -6.35 0.72
CA THR A 62 11.47 -5.53 1.40
C THR A 62 12.86 -6.17 1.31
N GLN A 63 12.94 -7.48 1.54
CA GLN A 63 14.19 -8.24 1.39
C GLN A 63 14.64 -8.32 -0.09
N ALA A 64 13.71 -8.59 -1.01
CA ALA A 64 14.02 -8.69 -2.43
C ALA A 64 14.61 -7.39 -2.99
N LEU A 65 14.12 -6.24 -2.52
CA LEU A 65 14.56 -4.91 -2.94
C LEU A 65 15.70 -4.32 -2.10
N ASP A 66 16.19 -5.01 -1.06
CA ASP A 66 17.22 -4.51 -0.12
C ASP A 66 16.85 -3.15 0.48
N LEU A 67 15.57 -2.97 0.86
CA LEU A 67 15.10 -1.74 1.46
C LEU A 67 15.68 -1.57 2.87
N ARG A 68 16.11 -0.34 3.20
CA ARG A 68 16.82 -0.04 4.44
C ARG A 68 16.06 0.91 5.36
N VAL A 69 14.91 1.37 4.92
CA VAL A 69 14.00 2.20 5.72
C VAL A 69 12.72 1.41 6.01
N PRO A 70 12.00 1.75 7.07
CA PRO A 70 10.74 1.09 7.38
C PRO A 70 9.73 1.17 6.25
N VAL A 71 8.92 0.12 6.12
CA VAL A 71 7.87 -0.03 5.12
C VAL A 71 6.51 -0.20 5.79
N LEU A 72 5.43 0.11 5.06
CA LEU A 72 4.07 0.02 5.54
C LEU A 72 3.32 -1.13 4.85
N PHE A 73 2.63 -1.92 5.65
CA PHE A 73 1.75 -2.99 5.21
C PHE A 73 0.33 -2.79 5.75
N GLU A 74 -0.64 -3.52 5.19
CA GLU A 74 -2.07 -3.39 5.51
C GLU A 74 -2.54 -1.93 5.47
N ALA A 75 -2.17 -1.20 4.38
CA ALA A 75 -2.51 0.20 4.14
C ALA A 75 -2.10 1.15 5.31
N GLY A 76 -1.00 0.85 5.98
CA GLY A 76 -0.52 1.61 7.15
C GLY A 76 -1.04 1.06 8.47
N GLY A 77 -1.66 -0.12 8.49
CA GLY A 77 -2.04 -0.84 9.70
C GLY A 77 -0.83 -1.36 10.47
N GLY A 78 0.28 -1.59 9.78
CA GLY A 78 1.55 -1.94 10.39
C GLY A 78 2.75 -1.33 9.67
N ARG A 79 3.87 -1.26 10.40
CA ARG A 79 5.16 -0.82 9.93
C ARG A 79 6.21 -1.87 10.26
N PHE A 80 7.03 -2.23 9.28
CA PHE A 80 8.18 -3.13 9.45
C PHE A 80 9.47 -2.37 9.24
N ASP A 81 10.36 -2.41 10.22
CA ASP A 81 11.72 -1.88 10.14
C ASP A 81 12.69 -3.03 9.78
N PRO A 82 13.24 -3.05 8.55
CA PRO A 82 14.11 -4.13 8.13
C PRO A 82 15.48 -4.14 8.83
N GLN A 83 15.97 -2.99 9.33
CA GLN A 83 17.25 -2.92 10.03
C GLN A 83 17.14 -3.47 11.45
N ALA A 84 16.03 -3.18 12.13
CA ALA A 84 15.75 -3.69 13.46
C ALA A 84 15.08 -5.08 13.45
N ALA A 85 14.64 -5.57 12.27
CA ALA A 85 13.78 -6.74 12.11
C ALA A 85 12.53 -6.65 13.02
N GLN A 86 11.93 -5.45 13.12
CA GLN A 86 10.86 -5.17 14.06
C GLN A 86 9.58 -4.74 13.35
N THR A 87 8.48 -5.38 13.73
CA THR A 87 7.12 -4.99 13.35
C THR A 87 6.47 -4.16 14.45
N THR A 88 5.84 -3.06 14.06
CA THR A 88 5.05 -2.20 14.96
C THR A 88 3.66 -2.02 14.37
N TRP A 89 2.62 -2.26 15.17
CA TRP A 89 1.23 -2.05 14.76
C TRP A 89 0.83 -0.59 14.95
N ASN A 90 -0.03 -0.10 14.06
CA ASN A 90 -0.51 1.27 14.13
C ASN A 90 -1.31 1.48 15.44
N PRO A 91 -0.98 2.51 16.25
CA PRO A 91 -1.67 2.75 17.51
C PRO A 91 -3.16 3.14 17.35
N ALA A 92 -3.61 3.45 16.13
CA ALA A 92 -5.02 3.65 15.83
C ALA A 92 -5.84 2.34 15.89
N LEU A 93 -5.19 1.17 15.81
CA LEU A 93 -5.84 -0.12 16.02
C LEU A 93 -6.02 -0.34 17.53
N THR A 94 -7.23 -0.08 18.04
CA THR A 94 -7.59 -0.37 19.42
C THR A 94 -8.08 -1.81 19.56
N ASP A 95 -8.08 -2.37 20.78
CA ASP A 95 -8.62 -3.72 21.04
C ASP A 95 -10.09 -3.84 20.60
N ALA A 96 -10.87 -2.76 20.71
CA ALA A 96 -12.26 -2.74 20.27
C ALA A 96 -12.37 -2.86 18.74
N LEU A 97 -11.56 -2.08 17.99
CA LEU A 97 -11.52 -2.16 16.52
C LEU A 97 -10.99 -3.51 16.02
N GLU A 98 -10.02 -4.10 16.74
CA GLU A 98 -9.51 -5.44 16.41
C GLU A 98 -10.61 -6.50 16.60
N ALA A 99 -11.42 -6.38 17.65
CA ALA A 99 -12.57 -7.27 17.87
C ALA A 99 -13.64 -7.12 16.76
N GLU A 100 -13.92 -5.90 16.30
CA GLU A 100 -14.84 -5.65 15.19
C GLU A 100 -14.31 -6.24 13.87
N VAL A 101 -13.01 -6.12 13.60
CA VAL A 101 -12.37 -6.75 12.44
C VAL A 101 -12.48 -8.27 12.50
N GLU A 102 -12.32 -8.87 13.70
CA GLU A 102 -12.48 -10.31 13.90
C GLU A 102 -13.93 -10.78 13.69
N GLU A 103 -14.91 -9.96 14.07
CA GLU A 103 -16.32 -10.24 13.79
C GLU A 103 -16.60 -10.32 12.29
N VAL A 104 -16.06 -9.37 11.50
CA VAL A 104 -16.15 -9.41 10.02
C VAL A 104 -15.46 -10.64 9.46
N ARG A 105 -14.27 -10.98 9.98
CA ARG A 105 -13.52 -12.15 9.53
C ARG A 105 -14.29 -13.45 9.77
N HIS A 106 -14.90 -13.55 10.96
CA HIS A 106 -15.77 -14.67 11.28
C HIS A 106 -16.97 -14.75 10.32
N TRP A 107 -17.64 -13.62 10.07
CA TRP A 107 -18.77 -13.56 9.15
C TRP A 107 -18.35 -13.96 7.73
N PHE A 108 -17.22 -13.50 7.21
CA PHE A 108 -16.71 -13.96 5.92
C PHE A 108 -16.51 -15.47 5.89
N ALA A 109 -15.89 -16.03 6.95
CA ALA A 109 -15.59 -17.45 7.02
C ALA A 109 -16.85 -18.33 7.07
N THR A 110 -17.90 -17.88 7.73
CA THR A 110 -19.14 -18.68 7.96
C THR A 110 -20.22 -18.42 6.92
N GLU A 111 -20.33 -17.20 6.39
CA GLU A 111 -21.49 -16.79 5.58
C GLU A 111 -21.15 -16.48 4.11
N CYS A 112 -19.86 -16.22 3.79
CA CYS A 112 -19.48 -15.81 2.44
C CYS A 112 -18.60 -16.82 1.71
N ILE A 113 -17.70 -17.49 2.43
CA ILE A 113 -16.76 -18.47 1.84
C ILE A 113 -17.43 -19.80 1.48
N PRO A 114 -18.35 -20.38 2.29
CA PRO A 114 -18.98 -21.64 1.92
C PRO A 114 -19.62 -21.59 0.53
N ASP A 115 -19.34 -22.60 -0.27
CA ASP A 115 -19.88 -22.77 -1.63
C ASP A 115 -19.50 -21.68 -2.65
N THR A 116 -18.41 -20.93 -2.35
CA THR A 116 -17.87 -19.88 -3.24
C THR A 116 -16.39 -20.12 -3.56
N THR A 117 -15.82 -19.32 -4.48
CA THR A 117 -14.39 -19.29 -4.76
C THR A 117 -13.63 -18.27 -3.91
N LEU A 118 -14.28 -17.71 -2.88
CA LEU A 118 -13.64 -16.80 -1.93
C LEU A 118 -12.62 -17.53 -1.07
N SER A 119 -11.53 -16.84 -0.78
CA SER A 119 -10.54 -17.25 0.21
C SER A 119 -10.32 -16.10 1.19
N LEU A 120 -10.24 -16.44 2.48
CA LEU A 120 -9.90 -15.46 3.52
C LEU A 120 -8.41 -15.08 3.42
N ASP A 121 -8.10 -13.79 3.50
CA ASP A 121 -6.72 -13.34 3.68
C ASP A 121 -6.33 -13.46 5.16
N HIS A 122 -5.89 -14.65 5.54
CA HIS A 122 -5.52 -15.00 6.92
C HIS A 122 -4.31 -14.23 7.46
N ALA A 123 -3.51 -13.64 6.59
CA ALA A 123 -2.26 -13.00 6.98
C ALA A 123 -2.45 -11.55 7.45
N LYS A 124 -3.64 -10.96 7.30
CA LYS A 124 -3.96 -9.60 7.76
C LYS A 124 -4.45 -9.62 9.20
N ARG A 125 -4.01 -8.64 9.98
CA ARG A 125 -4.46 -8.41 11.37
C ARG A 125 -5.39 -7.21 11.48
N THR A 126 -5.01 -6.09 10.87
CA THR A 126 -5.74 -4.83 11.02
C THR A 126 -6.93 -4.69 10.08
N GLN A 127 -7.13 -5.67 9.22
CA GLN A 127 -8.19 -5.70 8.21
C GLN A 127 -8.80 -7.10 8.13
N ALA A 128 -10.09 -7.19 7.81
CA ALA A 128 -10.71 -8.43 7.38
C ALA A 128 -10.80 -8.42 5.84
N GLY A 129 -10.12 -9.35 5.18
CA GLY A 129 -10.05 -9.40 3.73
C GLY A 129 -10.45 -10.75 3.16
N VAL A 130 -11.13 -10.72 2.01
CA VAL A 130 -11.37 -11.89 1.15
C VAL A 130 -10.92 -11.62 -0.26
N VAL A 131 -10.48 -12.65 -0.95
CA VAL A 131 -10.01 -12.60 -2.33
C VAL A 131 -10.70 -13.66 -3.17
N SER A 132 -10.90 -13.36 -4.45
CA SER A 132 -11.35 -14.32 -5.47
C SER A 132 -10.74 -13.97 -6.82
N PRO A 133 -10.33 -14.96 -7.63
CA PRO A 133 -9.94 -14.72 -9.01
C PRO A 133 -11.16 -14.40 -9.92
N ASP A 134 -12.40 -14.66 -9.46
CA ASP A 134 -13.61 -14.37 -10.20
C ASP A 134 -14.23 -13.01 -9.75
N PRO A 135 -14.19 -11.99 -10.62
CA PRO A 135 -14.76 -10.67 -10.30
C PRO A 135 -16.27 -10.70 -10.02
N ASN A 136 -17.01 -11.67 -10.56
CA ASN A 136 -18.45 -11.78 -10.31
C ASN A 136 -18.74 -12.16 -8.86
N VAL A 137 -17.92 -13.04 -8.29
CA VAL A 137 -18.04 -13.40 -6.86
C VAL A 137 -17.79 -12.19 -5.97
N ILE A 138 -16.78 -11.37 -6.28
CA ILE A 138 -16.54 -10.11 -5.57
C ILE A 138 -17.72 -9.15 -5.69
N ALA A 139 -18.26 -9.00 -6.91
CA ALA A 139 -19.41 -8.12 -7.16
C ALA A 139 -20.68 -8.58 -6.40
N ASP A 140 -20.91 -9.88 -6.26
CA ASP A 140 -22.05 -10.44 -5.52
C ASP A 140 -21.91 -10.31 -4.01
N VAL A 141 -20.69 -10.47 -3.47
CA VAL A 141 -20.43 -10.44 -2.03
C VAL A 141 -20.30 -9.01 -1.50
N ARG A 142 -19.82 -8.08 -2.30
CA ARG A 142 -19.61 -6.68 -1.89
C ARG A 142 -20.86 -6.04 -1.24
N PRO A 143 -22.08 -6.02 -1.85
CA PRO A 143 -23.24 -5.39 -1.25
C PRO A 143 -23.66 -6.06 0.05
N ARG A 144 -23.47 -7.38 0.18
CA ARG A 144 -23.71 -8.12 1.44
C ARG A 144 -22.74 -7.67 2.52
N THR A 145 -21.46 -7.46 2.16
CA THR A 145 -20.43 -6.95 3.09
C THR A 145 -20.76 -5.53 3.54
N GLU A 146 -21.12 -4.64 2.61
CA GLU A 146 -21.54 -3.27 2.93
C GLU A 146 -22.72 -3.25 3.90
N GLN A 147 -23.72 -4.11 3.68
CA GLN A 147 -24.87 -4.24 4.57
C GLN A 147 -24.50 -4.80 5.94
N PHE A 148 -23.65 -5.85 6.00
CA PHE A 148 -23.19 -6.42 7.25
C PHE A 148 -22.45 -5.39 8.10
N VAL A 149 -21.49 -4.68 7.50
CA VAL A 149 -20.70 -3.64 8.15
C VAL A 149 -21.61 -2.52 8.66
N ALA A 150 -22.53 -2.02 7.85
CA ALA A 150 -23.45 -0.95 8.27
C ALA A 150 -24.33 -1.33 9.47
N ASN A 151 -24.68 -2.60 9.61
CA ASN A 151 -25.60 -3.06 10.66
C ASN A 151 -24.87 -3.48 11.95
N ASN A 152 -23.63 -4.00 11.88
CA ASN A 152 -22.95 -4.66 13.00
C ASN A 152 -21.70 -3.90 13.46
N VAL A 153 -20.92 -3.33 12.52
CA VAL A 153 -19.65 -2.65 12.80
C VAL A 153 -19.55 -1.34 11.99
N PRO A 154 -20.45 -0.37 12.21
CA PRO A 154 -20.66 0.79 11.33
C PRO A 154 -19.45 1.74 11.26
N ASP A 155 -18.50 1.62 12.16
CA ASP A 155 -17.28 2.41 12.14
C ASP A 155 -16.29 1.91 11.09
N LEU A 156 -16.30 0.63 10.72
CA LEU A 156 -15.42 0.07 9.69
C LEU A 156 -15.81 0.54 8.29
N ARG A 157 -14.89 0.45 7.36
CA ARG A 157 -15.07 0.87 5.96
C ARG A 157 -14.77 -0.29 5.02
N VAL A 158 -15.59 -0.42 3.98
CA VAL A 158 -15.45 -1.45 2.94
C VAL A 158 -14.73 -0.86 1.75
N PHE A 159 -13.65 -1.49 1.34
CA PHE A 159 -12.95 -1.25 0.08
C PHE A 159 -13.01 -2.51 -0.78
N SER A 160 -13.04 -2.34 -2.10
CA SER A 160 -13.02 -3.48 -3.01
C SER A 160 -12.28 -3.14 -4.29
N THR A 161 -11.61 -4.16 -4.82
CA THR A 161 -11.08 -4.21 -6.17
C THR A 161 -11.90 -5.22 -7.00
N SER A 162 -11.44 -5.55 -8.20
CA SER A 162 -12.04 -6.64 -8.99
C SER A 162 -11.77 -8.03 -8.40
N VAL A 163 -10.80 -8.18 -7.48
CA VAL A 163 -10.32 -9.47 -6.96
C VAL A 163 -10.32 -9.56 -5.43
N SER A 164 -10.70 -8.47 -4.71
CA SER A 164 -10.69 -8.44 -3.25
C SER A 164 -11.80 -7.58 -2.67
N ILE A 165 -12.18 -7.90 -1.42
CA ILE A 165 -12.92 -7.01 -0.51
C ILE A 165 -12.12 -6.93 0.77
N ASP A 166 -11.85 -5.70 1.24
CA ASP A 166 -11.16 -5.40 2.48
C ASP A 166 -12.05 -4.53 3.36
N VAL A 167 -12.24 -4.94 4.62
CA VAL A 167 -12.94 -4.17 5.65
C VAL A 167 -11.92 -3.67 6.64
N VAL A 168 -11.81 -2.35 6.77
CA VAL A 168 -10.72 -1.68 7.46
C VAL A 168 -11.23 -0.73 8.54
N PRO A 169 -10.50 -0.57 9.66
CA PRO A 169 -10.82 0.40 10.71
C PRO A 169 -10.72 1.86 10.19
N PRO A 170 -11.50 2.77 10.76
CA PRO A 170 -11.35 4.19 10.50
C PRO A 170 -9.98 4.68 10.98
N GLY A 171 -9.38 5.59 10.21
CA GLY A 171 -8.07 6.15 10.55
C GLY A 171 -6.86 5.31 10.13
N ILE A 172 -7.04 4.05 9.72
CA ILE A 172 -5.99 3.22 9.11
C ILE A 172 -6.13 3.32 7.59
N THR A 173 -5.31 4.16 6.99
CA THR A 173 -5.28 4.43 5.55
C THR A 173 -3.85 4.63 5.09
N LYS A 174 -3.57 4.51 3.79
CA LYS A 174 -2.23 4.79 3.24
C LYS A 174 -1.75 6.21 3.59
N ARG A 175 -2.66 7.20 3.63
CA ARG A 175 -2.31 8.57 4.04
C ARG A 175 -1.88 8.65 5.51
N SER A 176 -2.67 8.09 6.43
CA SER A 176 -2.32 8.11 7.86
C SER A 176 -1.08 7.26 8.15
N GLY A 177 -0.92 6.15 7.43
CA GLY A 177 0.30 5.33 7.47
C GLY A 177 1.53 6.11 7.01
N LEU A 178 1.46 6.84 5.88
CA LEU A 178 2.56 7.69 5.42
C LEU A 178 2.90 8.77 6.44
N GLN A 179 1.92 9.43 7.04
CA GLN A 179 2.18 10.41 8.10
C GLN A 179 2.92 9.75 9.28
N TRP A 180 2.45 8.57 9.73
CA TRP A 180 3.09 7.83 10.81
C TRP A 180 4.53 7.38 10.46
N LEU A 181 4.78 7.02 9.19
CA LEU A 181 6.11 6.68 8.70
C LEU A 181 7.02 7.92 8.68
N THR A 182 6.54 9.03 8.14
CA THR A 182 7.32 10.28 8.01
C THR A 182 7.63 10.89 9.37
N ASP A 183 6.70 10.86 10.34
CA ASP A 183 6.92 11.28 11.72
C ASP A 183 8.02 10.42 12.38
N HIS A 184 8.06 9.12 12.11
CA HIS A 184 9.08 8.22 12.62
C HIS A 184 10.46 8.46 12.01
N LEU A 185 10.51 8.84 10.73
CA LEU A 185 11.76 9.08 9.99
C LEU A 185 12.26 10.52 10.12
N ASP A 186 11.54 11.40 10.79
CA ASP A 186 11.81 12.86 10.86
C ASP A 186 11.92 13.49 9.45
N VAL A 187 10.96 13.13 8.59
CA VAL A 187 10.84 13.64 7.21
C VAL A 187 9.51 14.34 7.05
N SER A 188 9.49 15.50 6.41
CA SER A 188 8.24 16.19 6.07
C SER A 188 7.51 15.48 4.93
N MET A 189 6.17 15.43 4.97
CA MET A 189 5.36 14.97 3.84
C MET A 189 5.68 15.74 2.53
N ALA A 190 6.10 17.00 2.62
CA ALA A 190 6.54 17.79 1.48
C ALA A 190 7.86 17.30 0.84
N GLU A 191 8.62 16.45 1.53
CA GLU A 191 9.88 15.85 1.06
C GLU A 191 9.68 14.39 0.59
N VAL A 192 8.42 13.93 0.53
CA VAL A 192 8.03 12.59 0.06
C VAL A 192 7.54 12.66 -1.37
N ALA A 193 8.01 11.72 -2.19
CA ALA A 193 7.38 11.34 -3.45
C ALA A 193 6.60 10.04 -3.26
N TYR A 194 5.37 9.97 -3.78
CA TYR A 194 4.53 8.77 -3.69
C TYR A 194 3.97 8.39 -5.05
N ILE A 195 4.03 7.10 -5.39
CA ILE A 195 3.36 6.53 -6.56
C ILE A 195 2.30 5.51 -6.14
N GLY A 196 1.10 5.64 -6.71
CA GLY A 196 -0.05 4.77 -6.48
C GLY A 196 -1.00 4.76 -7.68
N ASP A 197 -1.84 3.75 -7.79
CA ASP A 197 -2.64 3.49 -8.99
C ASP A 197 -4.16 3.48 -8.76
N THR A 198 -4.61 3.25 -7.52
CA THR A 198 -6.03 3.07 -7.22
C THR A 198 -6.63 4.19 -6.36
N GLY A 199 -7.96 4.16 -6.22
CA GLY A 199 -8.70 5.09 -5.36
C GLY A 199 -8.22 5.10 -3.91
N SER A 200 -7.64 4.00 -3.40
CA SER A 200 -7.10 3.90 -2.04
C SER A 200 -5.86 4.78 -1.83
N ASP A 201 -5.15 5.13 -2.91
CA ASP A 201 -3.94 5.96 -2.90
C ASP A 201 -4.23 7.47 -2.91
N ARG A 202 -5.41 7.87 -3.38
CA ARG A 202 -5.73 9.29 -3.66
C ARG A 202 -5.49 10.23 -2.47
N ALA A 203 -5.82 9.78 -1.24
CA ALA A 203 -5.62 10.60 -0.06
C ALA A 203 -4.14 10.77 0.29
N ALA A 204 -3.32 9.75 0.03
CA ALA A 204 -1.88 9.76 0.20
C ALA A 204 -1.21 10.63 -0.88
N LEU A 205 -1.57 10.43 -2.15
CA LEU A 205 -1.06 11.19 -3.30
C LEU A 205 -1.27 12.71 -3.13
N ARG A 206 -2.41 13.13 -2.57
CA ARG A 206 -2.69 14.56 -2.30
C ARG A 206 -1.94 15.14 -1.11
N ALA A 207 -1.35 14.32 -0.26
CA ALA A 207 -0.72 14.75 0.98
C ALA A 207 0.80 14.88 0.88
N VAL A 208 1.41 14.30 -0.13
CA VAL A 208 2.86 14.30 -0.35
C VAL A 208 3.32 15.49 -1.18
N GLY A 209 4.64 15.75 -1.18
CA GLY A 209 5.24 16.87 -1.92
C GLY A 209 5.30 16.64 -3.42
N THR A 210 5.37 15.40 -3.88
CA THR A 210 5.36 15.03 -5.32
C THR A 210 4.60 13.72 -5.49
N SER A 211 3.59 13.73 -6.33
CA SER A 211 2.70 12.59 -6.55
C SER A 211 2.79 12.07 -7.97
N PHE A 212 2.79 10.74 -8.11
CA PHE A 212 2.86 10.04 -9.38
C PHE A 212 1.74 9.01 -9.52
N ALA A 213 1.31 8.80 -10.75
CA ALA A 213 0.47 7.67 -11.13
C ALA A 213 1.10 6.95 -12.33
N PRO A 214 1.19 5.61 -12.32
CA PRO A 214 1.62 4.86 -13.50
C PRO A 214 0.54 4.94 -14.60
N ALA A 215 0.91 4.67 -15.86
CA ALA A 215 0.01 4.78 -17.00
C ALA A 215 -1.24 3.88 -16.88
N ASN A 216 -1.15 2.76 -16.14
CA ASN A 216 -2.26 1.84 -15.87
C ASN A 216 -3.18 2.29 -14.74
N ALA A 217 -2.87 3.37 -14.01
CA ALA A 217 -3.68 3.83 -12.89
C ALA A 217 -5.11 4.20 -13.30
N ASP A 218 -6.03 4.13 -12.35
CA ASP A 218 -7.40 4.61 -12.51
C ASP A 218 -7.45 6.04 -13.06
N ALA A 219 -8.39 6.36 -13.94
CA ALA A 219 -8.53 7.70 -14.51
C ALA A 219 -8.63 8.79 -13.41
N ALA A 220 -9.43 8.53 -12.37
CA ALA A 220 -9.59 9.46 -11.24
C ALA A 220 -8.32 9.63 -10.37
N VAL A 221 -7.37 8.72 -10.47
CA VAL A 221 -6.04 8.84 -9.84
C VAL A 221 -5.14 9.68 -10.73
N ARG A 222 -5.07 9.36 -12.03
CA ARG A 222 -4.29 10.13 -13.00
C ARG A 222 -4.66 11.62 -13.03
N ASP A 223 -5.96 11.93 -12.88
CA ASP A 223 -6.45 13.33 -12.84
C ASP A 223 -6.09 14.07 -11.54
N ALA A 224 -5.60 13.36 -10.51
CA ALA A 224 -5.39 13.90 -9.18
C ALA A 224 -3.91 14.01 -8.74
N VAL A 225 -2.97 13.66 -9.60
CA VAL A 225 -1.52 13.64 -9.32
C VAL A 225 -0.78 14.73 -10.08
N ASP A 226 0.46 15.04 -9.62
CA ASP A 226 1.33 16.01 -10.29
C ASP A 226 1.89 15.45 -11.60
N HIS A 227 2.20 14.14 -11.64
CA HIS A 227 2.84 13.49 -12.77
C HIS A 227 2.20 12.13 -13.08
N VAL A 228 1.80 11.93 -14.33
CA VAL A 228 1.42 10.61 -14.85
C VAL A 228 2.59 10.09 -15.67
N THR A 229 3.10 8.90 -15.34
CA THR A 229 4.21 8.30 -16.11
C THR A 229 3.75 7.79 -17.47
N THR A 230 4.67 7.70 -18.42
CA THR A 230 4.38 7.18 -19.76
C THR A 230 4.30 5.66 -19.77
N SER A 231 4.98 5.03 -18.84
CA SER A 231 5.05 3.59 -18.65
C SER A 231 4.09 3.11 -17.56
N ALA A 232 3.73 1.84 -17.62
CA ALA A 232 2.85 1.17 -16.66
C ALA A 232 3.64 0.40 -15.60
N VAL A 233 3.01 0.12 -14.48
CA VAL A 233 3.49 -0.75 -13.41
C VAL A 233 4.94 -0.40 -13.01
N LEU A 234 5.85 -1.38 -12.98
CA LEU A 234 7.22 -1.20 -12.50
C LEU A 234 8.03 -0.22 -13.35
N GLU A 235 7.90 -0.25 -14.67
CA GLU A 235 8.62 0.72 -15.51
C GLU A 235 8.11 2.15 -15.25
N GLY A 236 6.80 2.33 -14.96
CA GLY A 236 6.25 3.61 -14.50
C GLY A 236 6.84 4.03 -13.15
N THR A 237 7.01 3.09 -12.23
CA THR A 237 7.66 3.36 -10.93
C THR A 237 9.14 3.74 -11.11
N LEU A 238 9.86 3.09 -12.00
CA LEU A 238 11.25 3.44 -12.32
C LEU A 238 11.35 4.81 -13.00
N GLU A 239 10.41 5.17 -13.88
CA GLU A 239 10.30 6.49 -14.50
C GLU A 239 10.07 7.58 -13.42
N ALA A 240 9.15 7.36 -12.49
CA ALA A 240 8.88 8.27 -11.37
C ALA A 240 10.11 8.44 -10.47
N TYR A 241 10.83 7.35 -10.18
CA TYR A 241 12.04 7.43 -9.37
C TYR A 241 13.16 8.20 -10.07
N ARG A 242 13.38 7.99 -11.39
CA ARG A 242 14.35 8.77 -12.18
C ARG A 242 14.01 10.26 -12.16
N HIS A 243 12.73 10.61 -12.27
CA HIS A 243 12.29 12.01 -12.12
C HIS A 243 12.72 12.59 -10.76
N CYS A 244 12.59 11.82 -9.67
CA CYS A 244 13.04 12.28 -8.36
C CYS A 244 14.56 12.51 -8.29
N LEU A 245 15.36 11.67 -8.98
CA LEU A 245 16.81 11.88 -9.10
C LEU A 245 17.12 13.18 -9.84
N ASP A 246 16.45 13.43 -10.95
CA ASP A 246 16.65 14.64 -11.77
C ASP A 246 16.30 15.92 -10.99
N VAL A 247 15.18 15.90 -10.23
CA VAL A 247 14.78 17.02 -9.35
C VAL A 247 15.80 17.27 -8.24
N ASN A 248 16.40 16.23 -7.70
CA ASN A 248 17.39 16.39 -6.63
C ASN A 248 18.78 16.82 -7.16
N ALA A 249 19.06 16.60 -8.45
CA ALA A 249 20.31 16.99 -9.09
C ALA A 249 20.31 18.44 -9.61
N ALA A 250 19.12 19.07 -9.72
CA ALA A 250 18.93 20.43 -10.22
C ALA A 250 19.12 21.48 -9.10
#